data_0bfc86b9936c6e101899755257165f77
#
_entry.id   0bfc86b9936c6e101899755257165f77
#
_cell.length_a   1.000
_cell.length_b   1.000
_cell.length_c   1.000
_cell.angle_alpha   90.00
_cell.angle_beta   90.00
_cell.angle_gamma   90.00
#
_symmetry.space_group_name_H-M   'P 1'
#
loop_
_entity.id
_entity.type
_entity.pdbx_description
1 polymer ?
#
loop_
_entity_poly.entity_id
_entity_poly.type
_entity_poly.pdbx_seq_one_letter_code
_entity_poly.pdbx_strand_id
1 'polypeptide(L)'
;MKKIKIAFIKFGGMANGGTEKYLQTIASYLPKDEFEVDFFYCDSAPYIGSDFVHPDTDASRVEYCKSHGVNLIKFNVEFKDLRTHTHDWVNTDFWEYFNEDNYDVIQLGRAGHPEYPFIHINKTPIIDSIHLAGMGEDKSNVYKTVLISEEQKSKWVAAGGDPNKGVIIPVPVEVPDYDTTSYIEEFGWEDKFVFGMHQRDDIHIFSPVPLEAYDDIQSDDTAFLILGGSSNHRKQAKDYGLKNVKFLDTTSEIPLIHKFLNTLNVYAHGRSDGEQCSSAIIEGLSHSLPMISHTAPSMGQLEQIGDAGVVVDGYEEYAQVMKNMIHNKNYYVECKLNASKRYKEIYDVSSIMKKFIELYREVVS
;
A
#
# COMPACT_ATOMS: atom_id res chain seq x y z
N MET A 1 -29.40 10.21 15.12
CA MET A 1 -29.22 8.75 15.28
C MET A 1 -28.04 8.51 16.23
N LYS A 2 -28.01 7.39 16.96
CA LYS A 2 -26.80 7.00 17.73
C LYS A 2 -25.68 6.74 16.71
N LYS A 3 -24.48 7.26 16.96
CA LYS A 3 -23.32 6.99 16.10
C LYS A 3 -22.89 5.54 16.27
N ILE A 4 -22.34 4.96 15.20
CA ILE A 4 -21.66 3.67 15.23
C ILE A 4 -20.28 3.88 15.86
N LYS A 5 -20.02 3.18 16.97
CA LYS A 5 -18.76 3.30 17.69
C LYS A 5 -17.80 2.17 17.31
N ILE A 6 -16.63 2.53 16.77
CA ILE A 6 -15.64 1.58 16.25
C ILE A 6 -14.33 1.72 17.05
N ALA A 7 -13.82 0.57 17.53
CA ALA A 7 -12.45 0.49 18.04
C ALA A 7 -11.51 0.03 16.93
N PHE A 8 -10.53 0.85 16.56
CA PHE A 8 -9.38 0.44 15.78
C PHE A 8 -8.28 -0.02 16.73
N ILE A 9 -7.69 -1.16 16.49
CA ILE A 9 -6.62 -1.69 17.35
C ILE A 9 -5.45 -2.11 16.48
N LYS A 10 -4.28 -1.50 16.69
CA LYS A 10 -3.07 -1.80 15.94
C LYS A 10 -1.82 -1.59 16.78
N PHE A 11 -1.02 -2.65 16.92
CA PHE A 11 0.35 -2.53 17.44
C PHE A 11 1.19 -1.63 16.51
N GLY A 12 1.95 -0.70 17.10
CA GLY A 12 2.69 0.29 16.30
C GLY A 12 1.79 1.17 15.42
N GLY A 13 0.51 1.32 15.77
CA GLY A 13 -0.53 1.84 14.88
C GLY A 13 -0.36 3.29 14.42
N MET A 14 0.52 4.06 15.06
CA MET A 14 0.86 5.44 14.66
C MET A 14 2.23 5.53 13.97
N ALA A 15 2.79 4.42 13.52
CA ALA A 15 3.99 4.43 12.70
C ALA A 15 3.70 4.86 11.25
N ASN A 16 4.76 5.21 10.52
CA ASN A 16 4.70 5.61 9.11
C ASN A 16 4.88 4.39 8.17
N GLY A 17 4.23 3.27 8.48
CA GLY A 17 4.25 2.04 7.69
C GLY A 17 3.00 1.90 6.80
N GLY A 18 3.06 1.01 5.81
CA GLY A 18 1.95 0.79 4.87
C GLY A 18 0.69 0.25 5.54
N THR A 19 0.84 -0.73 6.44
CA THR A 19 -0.27 -1.35 7.17
C THR A 19 -0.86 -0.41 8.23
N GLU A 20 -0.04 0.45 8.81
CA GLU A 20 -0.44 1.46 9.76
C GLU A 20 -1.21 2.59 9.07
N LYS A 21 -0.65 3.14 7.98
CA LYS A 21 -1.33 4.16 7.16
C LYS A 21 -2.69 3.70 6.65
N TYR A 22 -2.81 2.43 6.28
CA TYR A 22 -4.08 1.84 5.88
C TYR A 22 -5.17 2.06 6.92
N LEU A 23 -4.95 1.67 8.18
CA LEU A 23 -5.93 1.87 9.25
C LEU A 23 -6.12 3.33 9.62
N GLN A 24 -5.03 4.11 9.64
CA GLN A 24 -5.08 5.55 9.91
C GLN A 24 -5.96 6.27 8.89
N THR A 25 -5.82 5.95 7.60
CA THR A 25 -6.64 6.54 6.53
C THR A 25 -8.11 6.14 6.70
N ILE A 26 -8.41 4.86 6.92
CA ILE A 26 -9.80 4.42 7.14
C ILE A 26 -10.40 5.17 8.34
N ALA A 27 -9.74 5.18 9.48
CA ALA A 27 -10.21 5.85 10.69
C ALA A 27 -10.45 7.35 10.46
N SER A 28 -9.59 8.01 9.68
CA SER A 28 -9.64 9.45 9.41
C SER A 28 -10.76 9.84 8.46
N TYR A 29 -11.06 9.01 7.45
CA TYR A 29 -12.07 9.31 6.43
C TYR A 29 -13.49 8.87 6.78
N LEU A 30 -13.71 8.20 7.92
CA LEU A 30 -15.06 7.89 8.38
C LEU A 30 -15.83 9.16 8.72
N PRO A 31 -17.08 9.37 8.21
CA PRO A 31 -17.93 10.53 8.50
C PRO A 31 -18.19 10.68 10.01
N LYS A 32 -17.79 11.80 10.60
CA LYS A 32 -17.86 12.01 12.05
C LYS A 32 -19.26 12.31 12.57
N ASP A 33 -20.21 12.59 11.72
CA ASP A 33 -21.64 12.69 12.05
C ASP A 33 -22.30 11.32 12.26
N GLU A 34 -21.74 10.26 11.62
CA GLU A 34 -22.25 8.88 11.69
C GLU A 34 -21.38 7.94 12.56
N PHE A 35 -20.06 8.16 12.56
CA PHE A 35 -19.11 7.27 13.25
C PHE A 35 -18.37 7.97 14.39
N GLU A 36 -18.12 7.22 15.45
CA GLU A 36 -17.20 7.58 16.54
C GLU A 36 -16.06 6.56 16.54
N VAL A 37 -14.81 7.06 16.47
CA VAL A 37 -13.63 6.22 16.29
C VAL A 37 -12.66 6.41 17.45
N ASP A 38 -12.40 5.34 18.17
CA ASP A 38 -11.30 5.22 19.12
C ASP A 38 -10.19 4.38 18.47
N PHE A 39 -8.97 4.90 18.40
CA PHE A 39 -7.82 4.22 17.83
C PHE A 39 -6.81 3.88 18.93
N PHE A 40 -6.72 2.61 19.26
CA PHE A 40 -5.79 2.06 20.24
C PHE A 40 -4.45 1.75 19.59
N TYR A 41 -3.38 2.32 20.13
CA TYR A 41 -2.03 2.12 19.62
C TYR A 41 -1.00 2.10 20.74
N CYS A 42 0.13 1.46 20.50
CA CYS A 42 1.30 1.51 21.35
C CYS A 42 2.54 1.90 20.53
N ASP A 43 3.58 2.34 21.22
CA ASP A 43 4.89 2.43 20.57
C ASP A 43 5.36 1.02 20.24
N SER A 44 6.20 0.91 19.20
CA SER A 44 6.84 -0.36 18.91
C SER A 44 7.81 -0.72 20.04
N ALA A 45 7.63 -1.88 20.65
CA ALA A 45 8.67 -2.43 21.51
C ALA A 45 9.79 -3.04 20.62
N PRO A 46 11.06 -2.92 21.00
CA PRO A 46 12.13 -3.58 20.27
C PRO A 46 11.92 -5.09 20.31
N TYR A 47 12.00 -5.72 19.14
CA TYR A 47 11.96 -7.17 19.03
C TYR A 47 13.21 -7.76 19.66
N ILE A 48 13.08 -8.45 20.79
CA ILE A 48 14.20 -9.11 21.47
C ILE A 48 14.70 -10.25 20.56
N GLY A 49 15.92 -10.11 20.06
CA GLY A 49 16.58 -11.13 19.23
C GLY A 49 16.28 -11.09 17.73
N SER A 50 15.77 -9.99 17.22
CA SER A 50 15.61 -9.70 15.80
C SER A 50 16.28 -8.38 15.44
N ASP A 51 16.90 -8.31 14.26
CA ASP A 51 17.40 -7.05 13.67
C ASP A 51 16.26 -6.19 13.09
N PHE A 52 15.02 -6.68 13.14
CA PHE A 52 13.85 -5.96 12.64
C PHE A 52 13.41 -4.93 13.69
N VAL A 53 13.55 -3.68 13.34
CA VAL A 53 13.07 -2.55 14.12
C VAL A 53 11.71 -2.13 13.57
N HIS A 54 10.65 -2.28 14.37
CA HIS A 54 9.38 -1.65 14.03
C HIS A 54 9.57 -0.13 14.01
N PRO A 55 9.00 0.56 13.02
CA PRO A 55 9.05 2.02 13.01
C PRO A 55 8.34 2.58 14.23
N ASP A 56 8.97 3.56 14.87
CA ASP A 56 8.42 4.26 16.04
C ASP A 56 7.14 5.04 15.68
N THR A 57 6.41 5.44 16.71
CA THR A 57 5.30 6.39 16.58
C THR A 57 5.77 7.65 15.87
N ASP A 58 5.15 7.98 14.75
CA ASP A 58 5.41 9.18 13.97
C ASP A 58 4.47 10.31 14.43
N ALA A 59 5.07 11.40 14.93
CA ALA A 59 4.30 12.55 15.43
C ALA A 59 3.39 13.16 14.34
N SER A 60 3.82 13.13 13.08
CA SER A 60 3.00 13.64 11.96
C SER A 60 1.74 12.80 11.75
N ARG A 61 1.83 11.49 11.95
CA ARG A 61 0.69 10.57 11.85
C ARG A 61 -0.28 10.71 13.02
N VAL A 62 0.24 10.97 14.21
CA VAL A 62 -0.57 11.32 15.39
C VAL A 62 -1.37 12.59 15.13
N GLU A 63 -0.72 13.64 14.63
CA GLU A 63 -1.37 14.92 14.33
C GLU A 63 -2.40 14.77 13.20
N TYR A 64 -2.05 14.03 12.16
CA TYR A 64 -2.96 13.69 11.06
C TYR A 64 -4.26 13.06 11.58
N CYS A 65 -4.18 12.00 12.37
CA CYS A 65 -5.38 11.33 12.89
C CYS A 65 -6.19 12.25 13.80
N LYS A 66 -5.54 13.02 14.69
CA LYS A 66 -6.21 14.00 15.57
C LYS A 66 -6.93 15.08 14.79
N SER A 67 -6.29 15.65 13.77
CA SER A 67 -6.90 16.70 12.94
C SER A 67 -8.14 16.22 12.18
N HIS A 68 -8.22 14.91 11.93
CA HIS A 68 -9.39 14.25 11.35
C HIS A 68 -10.41 13.75 12.40
N GLY A 69 -10.28 14.16 13.67
CA GLY A 69 -11.25 13.85 14.72
C GLY A 69 -11.24 12.38 15.17
N VAL A 70 -10.11 11.68 15.02
CA VAL A 70 -9.91 10.33 15.59
C VAL A 70 -9.47 10.48 17.05
N ASN A 71 -10.15 9.79 17.97
CA ASN A 71 -9.72 9.73 19.36
C ASN A 71 -8.59 8.71 19.51
N LEU A 72 -7.40 9.16 19.90
CA LEU A 72 -6.21 8.33 20.01
C LEU A 72 -6.00 7.90 21.46
N ILE A 73 -5.95 6.59 21.70
CA ILE A 73 -5.75 5.99 23.02
C ILE A 73 -4.44 5.19 22.99
N LYS A 74 -3.42 5.74 23.66
CA LYS A 74 -2.11 5.08 23.76
C LYS A 74 -2.11 4.12 24.94
N PHE A 75 -1.62 2.91 24.72
CA PHE A 75 -1.39 1.93 25.76
C PHE A 75 0.06 1.45 25.77
N ASN A 76 0.47 0.77 26.85
CA ASN A 76 1.80 0.20 26.98
C ASN A 76 1.73 -1.32 26.82
N VAL A 77 2.82 -1.88 26.30
CA VAL A 77 2.94 -3.33 26.12
C VAL A 77 4.40 -3.76 26.15
N GLU A 78 4.64 -4.92 26.75
CA GLU A 78 5.90 -5.65 26.62
C GLU A 78 5.62 -6.98 25.93
N PHE A 79 6.56 -7.49 25.13
CA PHE A 79 6.45 -8.78 24.45
C PHE A 79 7.21 -9.85 25.21
N LYS A 80 6.63 -11.04 25.29
CA LYS A 80 7.23 -12.17 25.99
C LYS A 80 8.24 -12.94 25.11
N ASP A 81 7.87 -13.26 23.88
CA ASP A 81 8.74 -13.92 22.90
C ASP A 81 8.21 -13.69 21.47
N LEU A 82 9.04 -13.11 20.63
CA LEU A 82 8.67 -12.78 19.24
C LEU A 82 8.86 -13.93 18.24
N ARG A 83 9.46 -15.03 18.69
CA ARG A 83 9.65 -16.22 17.85
C ARG A 83 8.40 -17.10 17.79
N THR A 84 7.45 -16.89 18.68
CA THR A 84 6.12 -17.48 18.60
C THR A 84 5.18 -16.51 17.88
N HIS A 85 4.49 -16.96 16.86
CA HIS A 85 3.56 -16.16 16.04
C HIS A 85 2.35 -15.61 16.80
N THR A 86 2.27 -15.88 18.08
CA THR A 86 1.30 -15.28 19.01
C THR A 86 2.02 -14.18 19.77
N HIS A 87 1.73 -12.93 19.43
CA HIS A 87 2.23 -11.79 20.19
C HIS A 87 1.47 -11.72 21.52
N ASP A 88 1.97 -12.42 22.53
CA ASP A 88 1.46 -12.24 23.89
C ASP A 88 1.89 -10.87 24.40
N TRP A 89 0.95 -9.99 24.60
CA TRP A 89 1.19 -8.72 25.26
C TRP A 89 1.32 -8.95 26.76
N VAL A 90 2.55 -8.85 27.25
CA VAL A 90 2.86 -8.99 28.68
C VAL A 90 2.93 -7.60 29.29
N ASN A 91 2.56 -7.46 30.56
CA ASN A 91 2.58 -6.19 31.28
C ASN A 91 1.89 -5.05 30.50
N THR A 92 0.74 -5.31 29.94
CA THR A 92 -0.04 -4.32 29.21
C THR A 92 -1.11 -3.69 30.08
N ASP A 93 -1.30 -2.39 29.93
CA ASP A 93 -2.43 -1.64 30.47
C ASP A 93 -3.60 -1.51 29.46
N PHE A 94 -3.51 -2.17 28.30
CA PHE A 94 -4.54 -2.14 27.26
C PHE A 94 -5.94 -2.38 27.79
N TRP A 95 -6.09 -3.37 28.68
CA TRP A 95 -7.38 -3.77 29.24
C TRP A 95 -7.96 -2.77 30.26
N GLU A 96 -7.17 -1.79 30.71
CA GLU A 96 -7.67 -0.68 31.53
C GLU A 96 -8.43 0.35 30.69
N TYR A 97 -8.08 0.47 29.41
CA TYR A 97 -8.68 1.41 28.47
C TYR A 97 -9.71 0.77 27.54
N PHE A 98 -9.59 -0.52 27.27
CA PHE A 98 -10.42 -1.24 26.30
C PHE A 98 -11.41 -2.20 26.97
N ASN A 99 -12.68 -2.02 26.59
CA ASN A 99 -13.75 -2.99 26.88
C ASN A 99 -14.58 -3.17 25.61
N GLU A 100 -14.62 -4.39 25.07
CA GLU A 100 -15.33 -4.69 23.83
C GLU A 100 -16.83 -4.32 23.86
N ASP A 101 -17.47 -4.38 25.03
CA ASP A 101 -18.89 -4.03 25.21
C ASP A 101 -19.20 -2.54 24.97
N ASN A 102 -18.17 -1.68 24.87
CA ASN A 102 -18.32 -0.26 24.56
C ASN A 102 -18.37 0.06 23.07
N TYR A 103 -18.20 -0.93 22.19
CA TYR A 103 -18.08 -0.76 20.75
C TYR A 103 -19.13 -1.58 20.00
N ASP A 104 -19.60 -1.01 18.90
CA ASP A 104 -20.51 -1.70 17.98
C ASP A 104 -19.72 -2.58 16.99
N VAL A 105 -18.47 -2.20 16.66
CA VAL A 105 -17.55 -2.93 15.76
C VAL A 105 -16.10 -2.77 16.22
N ILE A 106 -15.29 -3.78 16.00
CA ILE A 106 -13.84 -3.73 16.19
C ILE A 106 -13.14 -3.92 14.85
N GLN A 107 -12.30 -2.96 14.46
CA GLN A 107 -11.46 -3.01 13.27
C GLN A 107 -10.04 -3.39 13.65
N LEU A 108 -9.57 -4.51 13.12
CA LEU A 108 -8.19 -4.94 13.26
C LEU A 108 -7.42 -4.81 11.94
N GLY A 109 -6.11 -4.69 12.02
CA GLY A 109 -5.23 -4.72 10.87
C GLY A 109 -4.04 -5.63 11.16
N ARG A 110 -4.16 -6.90 10.81
CA ARG A 110 -3.13 -7.89 11.06
C ARG A 110 -2.13 -7.96 9.92
N ALA A 111 -0.86 -8.01 10.27
CA ALA A 111 0.21 -8.21 9.28
C ALA A 111 0.37 -9.66 8.83
N GLY A 112 -0.61 -10.54 9.13
CA GLY A 112 -0.60 -11.93 8.69
C GLY A 112 -0.46 -12.97 9.81
N HIS A 113 -0.55 -12.57 11.07
CA HIS A 113 -0.60 -13.44 12.24
C HIS A 113 -1.60 -12.89 13.26
N PRO A 114 -2.18 -13.73 14.15
CA PRO A 114 -3.09 -13.24 15.18
C PRO A 114 -2.34 -12.34 16.14
N GLU A 115 -2.82 -11.11 16.29
CA GLU A 115 -2.34 -10.23 17.34
C GLU A 115 -3.05 -10.58 18.66
N TYR A 116 -2.39 -10.39 19.77
CA TYR A 116 -2.87 -10.78 21.10
C TYR A 116 -4.31 -10.37 21.41
N PRO A 117 -4.79 -9.12 21.16
CA PRO A 117 -6.16 -8.80 21.51
C PRO A 117 -7.18 -9.61 20.72
N PHE A 118 -6.85 -10.02 19.48
CA PHE A 118 -7.75 -10.78 18.61
C PHE A 118 -8.26 -12.06 19.27
N ILE A 119 -7.38 -12.80 19.97
CA ILE A 119 -7.76 -14.06 20.60
C ILE A 119 -8.67 -13.88 21.83
N HIS A 120 -8.67 -12.70 22.44
CA HIS A 120 -9.43 -12.39 23.67
C HIS A 120 -10.73 -11.62 23.41
N ILE A 121 -10.94 -11.06 22.23
CA ILE A 121 -12.17 -10.38 21.82
C ILE A 121 -13.14 -11.43 21.29
N ASN A 122 -14.26 -11.64 21.97
CA ASN A 122 -15.13 -12.81 21.70
C ASN A 122 -16.60 -12.48 21.46
N LYS A 123 -17.05 -11.25 21.73
CA LYS A 123 -18.47 -10.87 21.66
C LYS A 123 -18.73 -9.90 20.52
N THR A 124 -18.00 -8.79 20.51
CA THR A 124 -18.20 -7.71 19.53
C THR A 124 -17.75 -8.15 18.15
N PRO A 125 -18.53 -7.88 17.09
CA PRO A 125 -18.15 -8.21 15.73
C PRO A 125 -16.82 -7.59 15.32
N ILE A 126 -15.98 -8.39 14.67
CA ILE A 126 -14.67 -7.98 14.18
C ILE A 126 -14.70 -7.85 12.67
N ILE A 127 -14.22 -6.72 12.15
CA ILE A 127 -13.73 -6.58 10.77
C ILE A 127 -12.21 -6.74 10.83
N ASP A 128 -11.71 -7.77 10.18
CA ASP A 128 -10.29 -8.11 10.24
C ASP A 128 -9.63 -7.83 8.88
N SER A 129 -8.72 -6.86 8.82
CA SER A 129 -7.96 -6.56 7.59
C SER A 129 -6.63 -7.29 7.59
N ILE A 130 -6.38 -8.10 6.56
CA ILE A 130 -5.15 -8.88 6.42
C ILE A 130 -4.35 -8.34 5.23
N HIS A 131 -3.06 -8.07 5.46
CA HIS A 131 -2.16 -7.51 4.45
C HIS A 131 -1.16 -8.53 3.88
N LEU A 132 -0.86 -9.61 4.61
CA LEU A 132 0.02 -10.67 4.16
C LEU A 132 -0.78 -11.94 3.85
N ALA A 133 -0.41 -12.63 2.79
CA ALA A 133 -1.05 -13.89 2.41
C ALA A 133 -0.71 -15.04 3.36
N GLY A 134 -1.60 -16.01 3.48
CA GLY A 134 -1.29 -17.31 4.06
C GLY A 134 -1.84 -17.55 5.47
N MET A 135 -2.67 -16.67 6.02
CA MET A 135 -3.28 -16.87 7.34
C MET A 135 -4.80 -16.92 7.24
N GLY A 136 -5.33 -18.14 7.39
CA GLY A 136 -6.75 -18.44 7.32
C GLY A 136 -7.43 -18.58 8.67
N GLU A 137 -6.93 -17.93 9.71
CA GLU A 137 -7.55 -18.03 11.02
C GLU A 137 -8.92 -17.36 11.03
N ASP A 138 -9.91 -18.11 11.43
CA ASP A 138 -11.28 -17.64 11.59
C ASP A 138 -11.74 -17.77 13.04
N LYS A 139 -12.56 -16.81 13.47
CA LYS A 139 -13.29 -16.85 14.73
C LYS A 139 -14.77 -16.61 14.47
N SER A 140 -15.61 -17.13 15.33
CA SER A 140 -17.06 -17.00 15.18
C SER A 140 -17.54 -15.54 15.15
N ASN A 141 -16.88 -14.63 15.86
CA ASN A 141 -17.20 -13.21 15.89
C ASN A 141 -16.45 -12.37 14.84
N VAL A 142 -15.61 -12.96 13.97
CA VAL A 142 -15.15 -12.28 12.75
C VAL A 142 -16.31 -12.23 11.77
N TYR A 143 -16.82 -11.03 11.55
CA TYR A 143 -17.94 -10.80 10.63
C TYR A 143 -17.46 -10.85 9.18
N LYS A 144 -16.42 -10.07 8.86
CA LYS A 144 -15.74 -10.10 7.55
C LYS A 144 -14.22 -9.98 7.71
N THR A 145 -13.53 -10.62 6.77
CA THR A 145 -12.09 -10.45 6.56
C THR A 145 -11.88 -9.62 5.30
N VAL A 146 -11.27 -8.46 5.44
CA VAL A 146 -10.92 -7.58 4.32
C VAL A 146 -9.57 -7.99 3.77
N LEU A 147 -9.54 -8.25 2.49
CA LEU A 147 -8.38 -8.64 1.70
C LEU A 147 -8.14 -7.59 0.62
N ILE A 148 -6.89 -7.34 0.25
CA ILE A 148 -6.54 -6.19 -0.59
C ILE A 148 -6.48 -6.52 -2.09
N SER A 149 -6.60 -7.80 -2.47
CA SER A 149 -6.65 -8.26 -3.86
C SER A 149 -7.33 -9.63 -3.99
N GLU A 150 -7.74 -9.99 -5.21
CA GLU A 150 -8.27 -11.33 -5.53
C GLU A 150 -7.20 -12.41 -5.32
N GLU A 151 -5.97 -12.12 -5.66
CA GLU A 151 -4.85 -13.04 -5.41
C GLU A 151 -4.69 -13.33 -3.93
N GLN A 152 -4.71 -12.28 -3.10
CA GLN A 152 -4.61 -12.45 -1.66
C GLN A 152 -5.80 -13.25 -1.11
N LYS A 153 -7.02 -12.97 -1.58
CA LYS A 153 -8.22 -13.73 -1.20
C LYS A 153 -8.07 -15.21 -1.55
N SER A 154 -7.58 -15.52 -2.73
CA SER A 154 -7.35 -16.90 -3.16
C SER A 154 -6.35 -17.63 -2.26
N LYS A 155 -5.25 -16.97 -1.91
CA LYS A 155 -4.23 -17.51 -0.98
C LYS A 155 -4.80 -17.68 0.44
N TRP A 156 -5.60 -16.73 0.91
CA TRP A 156 -6.24 -16.80 2.23
C TRP A 156 -7.26 -17.94 2.32
N VAL A 157 -8.09 -18.13 1.29
CA VAL A 157 -9.02 -19.27 1.22
C VAL A 157 -8.27 -20.60 1.18
N ALA A 158 -7.18 -20.69 0.39
CA ALA A 158 -6.33 -21.89 0.35
C ALA A 158 -5.68 -22.20 1.70
N ALA A 159 -5.45 -21.20 2.55
CA ALA A 159 -4.95 -21.34 3.91
C ALA A 159 -6.05 -21.65 4.96
N GLY A 160 -7.31 -21.85 4.56
CA GLY A 160 -8.42 -22.23 5.41
C GLY A 160 -9.39 -21.11 5.78
N GLY A 161 -9.26 -19.92 5.16
CA GLY A 161 -10.22 -18.82 5.34
C GLY A 161 -11.60 -19.14 4.76
N ASP A 162 -12.66 -18.69 5.42
CA ASP A 162 -14.04 -18.87 4.92
C ASP A 162 -14.31 -17.94 3.74
N PRO A 163 -14.52 -18.44 2.51
CA PRO A 163 -14.74 -17.61 1.32
C PRO A 163 -15.96 -16.67 1.45
N ASN A 164 -16.95 -17.01 2.29
CA ASN A 164 -18.14 -16.18 2.53
C ASN A 164 -17.87 -14.97 3.43
N LYS A 165 -16.81 -15.03 4.22
CA LYS A 165 -16.37 -13.91 5.05
C LYS A 165 -15.36 -12.99 4.34
N GLY A 166 -14.67 -13.47 3.32
CA GLY A 166 -13.67 -12.69 2.58
C GLY A 166 -14.29 -11.65 1.66
N VAL A 167 -13.98 -10.37 1.88
CA VAL A 167 -14.33 -9.25 1.00
C VAL A 167 -13.08 -8.56 0.47
N ILE A 168 -13.13 -8.06 -0.76
CA ILE A 168 -11.98 -7.37 -1.36
C ILE A 168 -12.23 -5.87 -1.31
N ILE A 169 -11.36 -5.19 -0.56
CA ILE A 169 -11.28 -3.73 -0.53
C ILE A 169 -9.81 -3.36 -0.65
N PRO A 170 -9.40 -2.75 -1.76
CA PRO A 170 -8.01 -2.35 -1.99
C PRO A 170 -7.49 -1.37 -0.93
N VAL A 171 -6.18 -1.17 -0.92
CA VAL A 171 -5.54 -0.20 -0.02
C VAL A 171 -6.01 1.22 -0.38
N PRO A 172 -6.55 2.00 0.58
CA PRO A 172 -6.82 3.41 0.36
C PRO A 172 -5.51 4.18 0.29
N VAL A 173 -5.25 4.80 -0.85
CA VAL A 173 -4.11 5.69 -1.03
C VAL A 173 -4.64 7.11 -1.16
N GLU A 174 -4.21 7.94 -0.23
CA GLU A 174 -4.56 9.34 -0.20
C GLU A 174 -3.70 10.09 -1.22
N VAL A 175 -4.37 10.72 -2.18
CA VAL A 175 -3.72 11.56 -3.18
C VAL A 175 -4.26 12.98 -2.99
N PRO A 176 -3.56 13.83 -2.21
CA PRO A 176 -3.97 15.21 -2.01
C PRO A 176 -3.85 16.01 -3.30
N ASP A 177 -4.50 17.17 -3.34
CA ASP A 177 -4.27 18.12 -4.42
C ASP A 177 -2.78 18.46 -4.51
N TYR A 178 -2.23 18.37 -5.69
CA TYR A 178 -0.83 18.64 -5.97
C TYR A 178 -0.68 19.57 -7.17
N ASP A 179 0.43 20.28 -7.21
CA ASP A 179 0.79 21.09 -8.36
C ASP A 179 1.30 20.22 -9.55
N THR A 180 1.50 20.85 -10.67
CA THR A 180 2.00 20.19 -11.90
C THR A 180 3.51 20.30 -12.06
N THR A 181 4.27 20.68 -11.01
CA THR A 181 5.72 20.77 -11.08
C THR A 181 6.34 19.41 -11.43
N SER A 182 7.41 19.44 -12.20
CA SER A 182 8.14 18.25 -12.65
C SER A 182 9.65 18.51 -12.64
N TYR A 183 10.44 17.47 -12.85
CA TYR A 183 11.89 17.57 -12.99
C TYR A 183 12.34 17.77 -14.45
N ILE A 184 11.41 17.93 -15.40
CA ILE A 184 11.71 18.01 -16.84
C ILE A 184 12.72 19.11 -17.13
N GLU A 185 12.42 20.37 -16.75
CA GLU A 185 13.30 21.52 -16.99
C GLU A 185 14.61 21.39 -16.21
N GLU A 186 14.57 20.92 -14.97
CA GLU A 186 15.75 20.75 -14.12
C GLU A 186 16.77 19.77 -14.71
N PHE A 187 16.30 18.77 -15.46
CA PHE A 187 17.15 17.76 -16.08
C PHE A 187 17.43 18.01 -17.56
N GLY A 188 16.80 19.00 -18.15
CA GLY A 188 16.90 19.27 -19.60
C GLY A 188 16.28 18.14 -20.43
N TRP A 189 15.08 17.69 -20.03
CA TRP A 189 14.37 16.55 -20.62
C TRP A 189 13.10 16.93 -21.38
N GLU A 190 12.98 18.16 -21.85
CA GLU A 190 11.80 18.71 -22.53
C GLU A 190 11.38 17.87 -23.75
N ASP A 191 12.35 17.29 -24.44
CA ASP A 191 12.12 16.50 -25.65
C ASP A 191 12.23 14.98 -25.42
N LYS A 192 12.29 14.53 -24.15
CA LYS A 192 12.47 13.10 -23.83
C LYS A 192 11.18 12.42 -23.46
N PHE A 193 11.07 11.16 -23.86
CA PHE A 193 10.06 10.24 -23.34
C PHE A 193 10.57 9.57 -22.06
N VAL A 194 9.95 9.88 -20.92
CA VAL A 194 10.45 9.52 -19.60
C VAL A 194 9.73 8.32 -19.03
N PHE A 195 10.47 7.24 -18.81
CA PHE A 195 10.06 6.11 -18.00
C PHE A 195 10.51 6.32 -16.55
N GLY A 196 9.87 5.65 -15.59
CA GLY A 196 10.39 5.69 -14.23
C GLY A 196 9.60 4.85 -13.26
N MET A 197 10.18 4.67 -12.08
CA MET A 197 9.58 3.97 -10.96
C MET A 197 10.03 4.58 -9.64
N HIS A 198 9.24 4.41 -8.59
CA HIS A 198 9.70 4.69 -7.24
C HIS A 198 9.63 3.44 -6.37
N GLN A 199 10.64 3.27 -5.56
CA GLN A 199 10.79 2.08 -4.74
C GLN A 199 11.70 2.41 -3.54
N ARG A 200 11.37 1.85 -2.36
CA ARG A 200 12.27 1.96 -1.21
C ARG A 200 13.64 1.37 -1.50
N ASP A 201 14.67 1.83 -0.78
CA ASP A 201 16.02 1.27 -0.87
C ASP A 201 16.07 -0.09 -0.15
N ASP A 202 15.74 -1.16 -0.89
CA ASP A 202 15.72 -2.53 -0.40
C ASP A 202 16.23 -3.47 -1.50
N ILE A 203 17.34 -4.14 -1.23
CA ILE A 203 17.97 -5.06 -2.20
C ILE A 203 17.16 -6.33 -2.43
N HIS A 204 16.28 -6.71 -1.50
CA HIS A 204 15.49 -7.94 -1.58
C HIS A 204 14.32 -7.85 -2.56
N ILE A 205 13.90 -6.63 -2.89
CA ILE A 205 12.82 -6.39 -3.85
C ILE A 205 13.34 -5.91 -5.22
N PHE A 206 14.65 -5.85 -5.38
CA PHE A 206 15.28 -5.43 -6.63
C PHE A 206 14.89 -6.34 -7.80
N SER A 207 14.47 -5.74 -8.91
CA SER A 207 14.27 -6.40 -10.19
C SER A 207 15.16 -5.76 -11.26
N PRO A 208 15.95 -6.52 -11.99
CA PRO A 208 16.76 -5.99 -13.08
C PRO A 208 15.94 -5.63 -14.32
N VAL A 209 14.75 -6.19 -14.50
CA VAL A 209 13.95 -6.18 -15.71
C VAL A 209 13.71 -4.78 -16.30
N PRO A 210 13.29 -3.75 -15.54
CA PRO A 210 13.01 -2.45 -16.13
C PRO A 210 14.25 -1.76 -16.74
N LEU A 211 15.41 -1.90 -16.10
CA LEU A 211 16.65 -1.30 -16.59
C LEU A 211 17.32 -2.16 -17.68
N GLU A 212 17.17 -3.48 -17.69
CA GLU A 212 17.54 -4.34 -18.83
C GLU A 212 16.73 -3.99 -20.07
N ALA A 213 15.42 -3.83 -19.91
CA ALA A 213 14.55 -3.41 -20.98
C ALA A 213 14.86 -1.99 -21.48
N TYR A 214 15.24 -1.09 -20.57
CA TYR A 214 15.64 0.26 -20.96
C TYR A 214 16.95 0.28 -21.73
N ASP A 215 17.90 -0.63 -21.44
CA ASP A 215 19.14 -0.77 -22.20
C ASP A 215 18.86 -1.03 -23.70
N ASP A 216 17.87 -1.87 -24.00
CA ASP A 216 17.46 -2.20 -25.37
C ASP A 216 16.78 -1.05 -26.15
N ILE A 217 16.31 -0.02 -25.45
CA ILE A 217 15.55 1.08 -26.06
C ILE A 217 16.17 2.46 -25.86
N GLN A 218 17.23 2.55 -25.06
CA GLN A 218 17.84 3.82 -24.71
C GLN A 218 18.27 4.61 -25.96
N SER A 219 17.99 5.88 -25.97
CA SER A 219 18.33 6.79 -27.05
C SER A 219 18.53 8.22 -26.51
N ASP A 220 18.86 9.15 -27.41
CA ASP A 220 18.92 10.56 -27.01
C ASP A 220 17.54 11.15 -26.68
N ASP A 221 16.46 10.52 -27.16
CA ASP A 221 15.06 10.96 -26.95
C ASP A 221 14.35 10.25 -25.79
N THR A 222 15.04 9.38 -25.05
CA THR A 222 14.48 8.64 -23.91
C THR A 222 15.21 8.94 -22.61
N ALA A 223 14.50 8.80 -21.49
CA ALA A 223 15.08 8.93 -20.16
C ALA A 223 14.44 7.95 -19.18
N PHE A 224 15.15 7.65 -18.08
CA PHE A 224 14.63 6.84 -17.01
C PHE A 224 14.88 7.51 -15.65
N LEU A 225 13.84 7.70 -14.85
CA LEU A 225 13.91 8.34 -13.54
C LEU A 225 13.55 7.35 -12.44
N ILE A 226 14.39 7.23 -11.42
CA ILE A 226 14.16 6.38 -10.26
C ILE A 226 14.14 7.24 -9.00
N LEU A 227 13.03 7.19 -8.27
CA LEU A 227 12.94 7.77 -6.93
C LEU A 227 13.22 6.67 -5.89
N GLY A 228 14.29 6.80 -5.13
CA GLY A 228 14.82 5.77 -4.26
C GLY A 228 15.59 4.70 -5.05
N GLY A 229 15.11 3.46 -4.97
CA GLY A 229 15.79 2.30 -5.56
C GLY A 229 17.03 1.87 -4.78
N SER A 230 17.40 0.60 -4.90
CA SER A 230 18.54 0.03 -4.20
C SER A 230 19.88 0.34 -4.87
N SER A 231 20.97 0.05 -4.16
CA SER A 231 22.34 0.08 -4.72
C SER A 231 22.48 -0.80 -5.98
N ASN A 232 21.69 -1.88 -6.09
CA ASN A 232 21.70 -2.76 -7.26
C ASN A 232 21.20 -2.04 -8.53
N HIS A 233 20.18 -1.17 -8.45
CA HIS A 233 19.73 -0.38 -9.60
C HIS A 233 20.83 0.58 -10.08
N ARG A 234 21.51 1.26 -9.14
CA ARG A 234 22.62 2.18 -9.46
C ARG A 234 23.78 1.42 -10.07
N LYS A 235 24.08 0.24 -9.54
CA LYS A 235 25.14 -0.62 -10.09
C LYS A 235 24.78 -1.07 -11.52
N GLN A 236 23.57 -1.56 -11.74
CA GLN A 236 23.10 -2.01 -13.05
C GLN A 236 23.16 -0.87 -14.10
N ALA A 237 22.64 0.31 -13.76
CA ALA A 237 22.69 1.47 -14.67
C ALA A 237 24.12 1.84 -15.06
N LYS A 238 25.07 1.74 -14.12
CA LYS A 238 26.49 1.98 -14.38
C LYS A 238 27.13 0.88 -15.25
N ASP A 239 26.86 -0.39 -14.91
CA ASP A 239 27.46 -1.55 -15.59
C ASP A 239 27.02 -1.62 -17.06
N TYR A 240 25.76 -1.24 -17.35
CA TYR A 240 25.22 -1.20 -18.72
C TYR A 240 25.54 0.13 -19.46
N GLY A 241 26.09 1.12 -18.76
CA GLY A 241 26.37 2.43 -19.35
C GLY A 241 25.12 3.16 -19.82
N LEU A 242 24.01 3.02 -19.06
CA LEU A 242 22.70 3.56 -19.44
C LEU A 242 22.75 5.09 -19.53
N LYS A 243 22.21 5.63 -20.62
CA LYS A 243 22.10 7.05 -20.89
C LYS A 243 20.83 7.64 -20.27
N ASN A 244 20.89 8.90 -19.89
CA ASN A 244 19.73 9.66 -19.39
C ASN A 244 19.01 8.99 -18.21
N VAL A 245 19.75 8.24 -17.37
CA VAL A 245 19.21 7.67 -16.12
C VAL A 245 19.57 8.58 -14.96
N LYS A 246 18.57 8.92 -14.16
CA LYS A 246 18.76 9.68 -12.92
C LYS A 246 18.13 8.99 -11.73
N PHE A 247 18.74 9.20 -10.57
CA PHE A 247 18.27 8.70 -9.29
C PHE A 247 18.01 9.87 -8.36
N LEU A 248 16.84 9.91 -7.79
CA LEU A 248 16.48 10.79 -6.68
C LEU A 248 16.60 10.00 -5.37
N ASP A 249 16.85 10.70 -4.28
CA ASP A 249 16.88 10.08 -2.96
C ASP A 249 15.48 9.61 -2.53
N THR A 250 15.43 8.56 -1.72
CA THR A 250 14.19 8.09 -1.11
C THR A 250 13.56 9.19 -0.27
N THR A 251 12.29 9.44 -0.47
CA THR A 251 11.53 10.44 0.28
C THR A 251 10.14 9.92 0.65
N SER A 252 9.60 10.45 1.75
CA SER A 252 8.19 10.33 2.13
C SER A 252 7.42 11.65 1.95
N GLU A 253 8.08 12.67 1.42
CA GLU A 253 7.48 13.98 1.16
C GLU A 253 6.54 13.90 -0.05
N ILE A 254 5.26 14.03 0.20
CA ILE A 254 4.22 13.90 -0.83
C ILE A 254 4.45 14.84 -2.02
N PRO A 255 4.80 16.14 -1.86
CA PRO A 255 5.07 17.01 -3.01
C PRO A 255 6.21 16.52 -3.91
N LEU A 256 7.26 15.92 -3.34
CA LEU A 256 8.38 15.39 -4.13
C LEU A 256 8.00 14.13 -4.90
N ILE A 257 7.15 13.27 -4.30
CA ILE A 257 6.59 12.09 -4.98
C ILE A 257 5.73 12.54 -6.17
N HIS A 258 4.87 13.54 -5.98
CA HIS A 258 4.05 14.08 -7.09
C HIS A 258 4.91 14.74 -8.18
N LYS A 259 5.92 15.52 -7.81
CA LYS A 259 6.87 16.10 -8.77
C LYS A 259 7.59 15.02 -9.59
N PHE A 260 7.98 13.91 -8.95
CA PHE A 260 8.52 12.74 -9.63
C PHE A 260 7.50 12.13 -10.60
N LEU A 261 6.28 11.83 -10.16
CA LEU A 261 5.24 11.22 -11.00
C LEU A 261 4.85 12.11 -12.18
N ASN A 262 4.77 13.44 -11.99
CA ASN A 262 4.52 14.42 -13.05
C ASN A 262 5.63 14.47 -14.10
N THR A 263 6.83 13.98 -13.79
CA THR A 263 7.96 13.92 -14.72
C THR A 263 7.81 12.76 -15.71
N LEU A 264 7.05 11.72 -15.37
CA LEU A 264 6.97 10.49 -16.14
C LEU A 264 5.95 10.55 -17.27
N ASN A 265 6.26 9.85 -18.37
CA ASN A 265 5.30 9.48 -19.39
C ASN A 265 4.70 8.09 -19.09
N VAL A 266 5.51 7.15 -18.58
CA VAL A 266 5.13 5.78 -18.28
C VAL A 266 5.70 5.35 -16.94
N TYR A 267 4.89 4.71 -16.11
CA TYR A 267 5.37 4.08 -14.89
C TYR A 267 5.88 2.66 -15.19
N ALA A 268 7.18 2.48 -15.08
CA ALA A 268 7.89 1.25 -15.39
C ALA A 268 8.14 0.42 -14.11
N HIS A 269 7.09 -0.24 -13.61
CA HIS A 269 7.15 -0.99 -12.36
C HIS A 269 8.06 -2.22 -12.47
N GLY A 270 8.90 -2.43 -11.43
CA GLY A 270 9.77 -3.60 -11.34
C GLY A 270 10.01 -4.02 -9.90
N ARG A 271 9.55 -5.23 -9.55
CA ARG A 271 9.73 -5.80 -8.23
C ARG A 271 9.86 -7.32 -8.30
N SER A 272 10.96 -7.86 -7.75
CA SER A 272 11.30 -9.29 -7.90
C SER A 272 10.32 -10.26 -7.21
N ASP A 273 9.69 -9.85 -6.10
CA ASP A 273 8.70 -10.64 -5.38
C ASP A 273 7.25 -10.34 -5.79
N GLY A 274 7.05 -9.30 -6.65
CA GLY A 274 5.74 -8.84 -7.08
C GLY A 274 4.99 -8.07 -6.00
N GLU A 275 3.69 -7.85 -6.22
CA GLU A 275 2.84 -7.05 -5.36
C GLU A 275 1.54 -7.77 -5.00
N GLN A 276 1.04 -7.54 -3.79
CA GLN A 276 -0.33 -7.90 -3.42
C GLN A 276 -1.30 -6.77 -3.78
N CYS A 277 -0.96 -5.55 -3.36
CA CYS A 277 -1.62 -4.29 -3.70
C CYS A 277 -0.64 -3.15 -3.43
N SER A 278 -0.08 -2.59 -4.50
CA SER A 278 0.99 -1.60 -4.44
C SER A 278 0.45 -0.18 -4.35
N SER A 279 0.82 0.57 -3.30
CA SER A 279 0.54 2.01 -3.23
C SER A 279 1.22 2.76 -4.38
N ALA A 280 2.43 2.36 -4.77
CA ALA A 280 3.17 2.98 -5.85
C ALA A 280 2.47 2.88 -7.22
N ILE A 281 1.83 1.73 -7.51
CA ILE A 281 0.99 1.58 -8.70
C ILE A 281 -0.24 2.50 -8.61
N ILE A 282 -0.91 2.56 -7.45
CA ILE A 282 -2.08 3.42 -7.25
C ILE A 282 -1.71 4.90 -7.43
N GLU A 283 -0.57 5.34 -6.89
CA GLU A 283 -0.04 6.69 -7.05
C GLU A 283 0.25 6.99 -8.53
N GLY A 284 0.85 6.07 -9.26
CA GLY A 284 1.05 6.21 -10.71
C GLY A 284 -0.27 6.30 -11.50
N LEU A 285 -1.27 5.46 -11.16
CA LEU A 285 -2.61 5.50 -11.76
C LEU A 285 -3.31 6.85 -11.50
N SER A 286 -3.13 7.44 -10.31
CA SER A 286 -3.70 8.75 -9.97
C SER A 286 -3.17 9.87 -10.84
N HIS A 287 -1.93 9.75 -11.31
CA HIS A 287 -1.30 10.64 -12.29
C HIS A 287 -1.62 10.28 -13.76
N SER A 288 -2.55 9.34 -13.96
CA SER A 288 -2.93 8.87 -15.29
C SER A 288 -1.74 8.30 -16.09
N LEU A 289 -0.78 7.69 -15.42
CA LEU A 289 0.38 7.08 -16.06
C LEU A 289 0.04 5.70 -16.62
N PRO A 290 0.30 5.42 -17.91
CA PRO A 290 0.36 4.07 -18.42
C PRO A 290 1.34 3.22 -17.62
N MET A 291 1.02 1.94 -17.41
CA MET A 291 1.78 1.04 -16.57
C MET A 291 2.45 -0.08 -17.36
N ILE A 292 3.68 -0.38 -17.03
CA ILE A 292 4.35 -1.61 -17.45
C ILE A 292 4.85 -2.32 -16.20
N SER A 293 4.65 -3.62 -16.10
CA SER A 293 5.22 -4.47 -15.05
C SER A 293 5.61 -5.83 -15.62
N HIS A 294 6.22 -6.67 -14.81
CA HIS A 294 6.60 -8.03 -15.20
C HIS A 294 6.03 -9.06 -14.22
N THR A 295 6.01 -10.33 -14.66
CA THR A 295 5.61 -11.47 -13.84
C THR A 295 6.55 -11.64 -12.65
N ALA A 296 5.99 -12.06 -11.53
CA ALA A 296 6.69 -12.28 -10.27
C ALA A 296 5.91 -13.30 -9.41
N PRO A 297 6.46 -13.79 -8.28
CA PRO A 297 5.75 -14.73 -7.39
C PRO A 297 4.40 -14.24 -6.88
N SER A 298 4.25 -12.94 -6.64
CA SER A 298 2.96 -12.29 -6.38
C SER A 298 2.52 -11.50 -7.61
N MET A 299 1.25 -11.64 -7.99
CA MET A 299 0.69 -11.12 -9.24
C MET A 299 -0.44 -10.11 -9.04
N GLY A 300 -0.59 -9.54 -7.83
CA GLY A 300 -1.60 -8.51 -7.57
C GLY A 300 -1.44 -7.26 -8.44
N GLN A 301 -0.23 -6.97 -8.94
CA GLN A 301 0.00 -5.92 -9.93
C GLN A 301 -0.77 -6.16 -11.23
N LEU A 302 -1.03 -7.41 -11.62
CA LEU A 302 -1.85 -7.72 -12.80
C LEU A 302 -3.28 -7.20 -12.65
N GLU A 303 -3.87 -7.43 -11.48
CA GLU A 303 -5.20 -6.92 -11.14
C GLU A 303 -5.18 -5.39 -11.04
N GLN A 304 -4.15 -4.80 -10.44
CA GLN A 304 -4.05 -3.36 -10.27
C GLN A 304 -3.89 -2.61 -11.59
N ILE A 305 -3.03 -3.08 -12.47
CA ILE A 305 -2.75 -2.46 -13.78
C ILE A 305 -3.93 -2.63 -14.72
N GLY A 306 -4.46 -3.86 -14.86
CA GLY A 306 -5.57 -4.15 -15.75
C GLY A 306 -5.37 -3.58 -17.15
N ASP A 307 -6.32 -2.81 -17.64
CA ASP A 307 -6.31 -2.15 -18.94
C ASP A 307 -5.53 -0.82 -19.00
N ALA A 308 -4.97 -0.37 -17.88
CA ALA A 308 -4.09 0.80 -17.83
C ALA A 308 -2.67 0.52 -18.36
N GLY A 309 -2.39 -0.71 -18.77
CA GLY A 309 -1.08 -1.12 -19.25
C GLY A 309 -0.98 -2.62 -19.40
N VAL A 310 0.21 -3.18 -19.11
CA VAL A 310 0.45 -4.61 -19.31
C VAL A 310 1.46 -5.16 -18.31
N VAL A 311 1.29 -6.44 -17.97
CA VAL A 311 2.26 -7.25 -17.23
C VAL A 311 2.80 -8.31 -18.19
N VAL A 312 4.11 -8.35 -18.37
CA VAL A 312 4.81 -9.18 -19.37
C VAL A 312 5.78 -10.16 -18.71
N ASP A 313 6.30 -11.09 -19.50
CA ASP A 313 7.30 -12.05 -19.03
C ASP A 313 8.70 -11.67 -19.53
N GLY A 314 9.57 -11.33 -18.60
CA GLY A 314 10.96 -11.00 -18.91
C GLY A 314 11.19 -9.59 -19.51
N TYR A 315 12.47 -9.29 -19.75
CA TYR A 315 12.89 -7.96 -20.17
C TYR A 315 12.66 -7.71 -21.67
N GLU A 316 12.71 -8.73 -22.53
CA GLU A 316 12.50 -8.56 -23.98
C GLU A 316 11.09 -8.09 -24.29
N GLU A 317 10.06 -8.72 -23.68
CA GLU A 317 8.69 -8.27 -23.84
C GLU A 317 8.47 -6.91 -23.20
N TYR A 318 9.13 -6.65 -22.06
CA TYR A 318 9.09 -5.36 -21.40
C TYR A 318 9.65 -4.24 -22.32
N ALA A 319 10.80 -4.46 -22.96
CA ALA A 319 11.38 -3.54 -23.93
C ALA A 319 10.46 -3.33 -25.16
N GLN A 320 9.80 -4.39 -25.63
CA GLN A 320 8.86 -4.28 -26.74
C GLN A 320 7.66 -3.39 -26.37
N VAL A 321 7.14 -3.51 -25.15
CA VAL A 321 6.07 -2.64 -24.67
C VAL A 321 6.55 -1.21 -24.51
N MET A 322 7.76 -0.98 -23.97
CA MET A 322 8.35 0.37 -23.92
C MET A 322 8.41 1.01 -25.31
N LYS A 323 8.88 0.27 -26.33
CA LYS A 323 8.89 0.73 -27.72
C LYS A 323 7.49 1.07 -28.23
N ASN A 324 6.50 0.22 -27.90
CA ASN A 324 5.10 0.46 -28.29
C ASN A 324 4.52 1.72 -27.62
N MET A 325 4.84 1.98 -26.36
CA MET A 325 4.44 3.22 -25.67
C MET A 325 5.01 4.48 -26.33
N ILE A 326 6.25 4.43 -26.84
CA ILE A 326 6.88 5.54 -27.54
C ILE A 326 6.25 5.77 -28.93
N HIS A 327 6.07 4.71 -29.71
CA HIS A 327 5.77 4.82 -31.14
C HIS A 327 4.28 4.72 -31.48
N ASN A 328 3.46 4.12 -30.63
CA ASN A 328 2.02 3.96 -30.83
C ASN A 328 1.22 4.93 -29.96
N LYS A 329 1.05 6.15 -30.47
CA LYS A 329 0.32 7.21 -29.77
C LYS A 329 -1.09 6.81 -29.33
N ASN A 330 -1.81 6.02 -30.14
CA ASN A 330 -3.18 5.59 -29.81
C ASN A 330 -3.17 4.66 -28.60
N TYR A 331 -2.28 3.68 -28.59
CA TYR A 331 -2.11 2.76 -27.47
C TYR A 331 -1.70 3.51 -26.17
N TYR A 332 -0.74 4.41 -26.28
CA TYR A 332 -0.32 5.25 -25.15
C TYR A 332 -1.48 6.06 -24.56
N VAL A 333 -2.26 6.74 -25.40
CA VAL A 333 -3.40 7.55 -24.98
C VAL A 333 -4.50 6.68 -24.35
N GLU A 334 -4.77 5.51 -24.93
CA GLU A 334 -5.73 4.55 -24.40
C GLU A 334 -5.34 4.09 -22.98
N CYS A 335 -4.11 3.64 -22.78
CA CYS A 335 -3.60 3.25 -21.45
C CYS A 335 -3.68 4.41 -20.44
N LYS A 336 -3.36 5.63 -20.87
CA LYS A 336 -3.46 6.83 -20.04
C LYS A 336 -4.90 7.12 -19.57
N LEU A 337 -5.87 7.00 -20.47
CA LEU A 337 -7.28 7.19 -20.14
C LEU A 337 -7.79 6.08 -19.18
N ASN A 338 -7.37 4.86 -19.44
CA ASN A 338 -7.71 3.71 -18.60
C ASN A 338 -7.09 3.85 -17.20
N ALA A 339 -5.86 4.33 -17.08
CA ALA A 339 -5.22 4.60 -15.80
C ALA A 339 -6.03 5.60 -14.96
N SER A 340 -6.41 6.74 -15.56
CA SER A 340 -7.25 7.74 -14.90
C SER A 340 -8.62 7.19 -14.46
N LYS A 341 -9.28 6.43 -15.35
CA LYS A 341 -10.57 5.81 -15.07
C LYS A 341 -10.46 4.81 -13.93
N ARG A 342 -9.45 3.92 -14.02
CA ARG A 342 -9.21 2.86 -13.05
C ARG A 342 -8.94 3.41 -11.64
N TYR A 343 -8.10 4.46 -11.54
CA TYR A 343 -7.89 5.16 -10.28
C TYR A 343 -9.22 5.65 -9.68
N LYS A 344 -9.98 6.44 -10.44
CA LYS A 344 -11.23 7.07 -9.97
C LYS A 344 -12.31 6.06 -9.56
N GLU A 345 -12.43 4.95 -10.29
CA GLU A 345 -13.49 3.96 -10.05
C GLU A 345 -13.14 2.96 -8.95
N ILE A 346 -11.86 2.62 -8.80
CA ILE A 346 -11.43 1.50 -7.95
C ILE A 346 -10.59 1.95 -6.76
N TYR A 347 -9.59 2.84 -6.99
CA TYR A 347 -8.53 3.13 -6.02
C TYR A 347 -8.64 4.50 -5.37
N ASP A 348 -9.50 5.39 -5.86
CA ASP A 348 -9.75 6.65 -5.19
C ASP A 348 -10.23 6.41 -3.75
N VAL A 349 -9.67 7.15 -2.80
CA VAL A 349 -9.95 6.97 -1.37
C VAL A 349 -11.44 7.06 -1.06
N SER A 350 -12.17 7.93 -1.75
CA SER A 350 -13.63 8.08 -1.54
C SER A 350 -14.41 6.85 -2.02
N SER A 351 -13.97 6.22 -3.10
CA SER A 351 -14.56 4.97 -3.63
C SER A 351 -14.31 3.79 -2.70
N ILE A 352 -13.11 3.71 -2.13
CA ILE A 352 -12.75 2.69 -1.15
C ILE A 352 -13.51 2.90 0.16
N MET A 353 -13.59 4.14 0.65
CA MET A 353 -14.29 4.45 1.90
C MET A 353 -15.79 4.17 1.85
N LYS A 354 -16.45 4.30 0.69
CA LYS A 354 -17.84 3.86 0.53
C LYS A 354 -18.01 2.39 0.89
N LYS A 355 -17.10 1.52 0.46
CA LYS A 355 -17.15 0.08 0.76
C LYS A 355 -16.96 -0.19 2.27
N PHE A 356 -16.06 0.53 2.94
CA PHE A 356 -15.90 0.40 4.39
C PHE A 356 -17.12 0.91 5.15
N ILE A 357 -17.68 2.05 4.77
CA ILE A 357 -18.89 2.61 5.39
C ILE A 357 -20.06 1.64 5.24
N GLU A 358 -20.27 1.08 4.06
CA GLU A 358 -21.30 0.07 3.82
C GLU A 358 -21.06 -1.18 4.67
N LEU A 359 -19.82 -1.65 4.75
CA LEU A 359 -19.44 -2.81 5.56
C LEU A 359 -19.71 -2.58 7.05
N TYR A 360 -19.35 -1.42 7.61
CA TYR A 360 -19.65 -1.13 9.02
C TYR A 360 -21.15 -0.98 9.30
N ARG A 361 -21.92 -0.43 8.37
CA ARG A 361 -23.39 -0.37 8.47
C ARG A 361 -24.02 -1.75 8.45
N GLU A 362 -23.51 -2.64 7.59
CA GLU A 362 -23.98 -4.04 7.52
C GLU A 362 -23.79 -4.80 8.85
N VAL A 363 -22.66 -4.56 9.51
CA VAL A 363 -22.34 -5.24 10.79
C VAL A 363 -23.34 -4.89 11.89
N VAL A 364 -23.89 -3.67 11.92
CA VAL A 364 -24.75 -3.16 13.00
C VAL A 364 -26.23 -3.17 12.64
N SER A 365 -26.59 -3.60 11.42
CA SER A 365 -27.99 -3.74 10.97
C SER A 365 -28.61 -5.05 11.45
#